data_f70327d7ef160643011b05afb95c7f69
#
_entry.id   f70327d7ef160643011b05afb95c7f69
#
_cell.length_a   1.000
_cell.length_b   1.000
_cell.length_c   1.000
_cell.angle_alpha   90.00
_cell.angle_beta   90.00
_cell.angle_gamma   90.00
#
_symmetry.space_group_name_H-M   'P 1'
#
loop_
_entity.id
_entity.type
_entity.pdbx_description
1 polymer ?
#
loop_
_entity_poly.entity_id
_entity_poly.type
_entity_poly.pdbx_seq_one_letter_code
_entity_poly.pdbx_strand_id
1 'polypeptide(L)'
;GEDFTNLIVEEFYKEHGINEESLSAKEKAYYRNQAEKCKCNTADSFYRMQASVSGEKVETLIPRGAFEKMSSQLLDRIKTPVRRSLSDAGVKPGEIDEVVLVGGTTKMPLVRKFVGKLFGRVPDTSINPDEAVALGAAIQAAMKERKEAVKEVILTDVCPFTLGTEVSVKAENDHIEGNHFCPIIERNTVIPASRTQHFFTVYDHQTQVEIHILQGESRFASNNVSLGTLKLTVPDNEAGKEQIDITYTYDINALLEVEAKIVSTGETITRLIKNQENSMTEEEMKARMKELSYLKIPPREQEKNKVLLLRGERLYEETTGELREQLEMVTQQFERILDRQDPLKIEEARKDYEEALDWIEEEMWV
;
A
#
# COMPACT_ATOMS: atom_id res chain seq x y z
N GLY A 1 11.16 2.99 18.21
CA GLY A 1 11.47 2.93 19.65
C GLY A 1 12.92 2.56 19.90
N GLU A 2 13.37 1.53 19.24
CA GLU A 2 14.74 1.00 19.33
C GLU A 2 15.79 2.04 18.95
N ASP A 3 15.60 2.77 17.86
CA ASP A 3 16.55 3.79 17.41
C ASP A 3 16.82 4.85 18.50
N PHE A 4 15.78 5.25 19.25
CA PHE A 4 15.95 6.15 20.40
C PHE A 4 16.75 5.51 21.54
N THR A 5 16.57 4.20 21.78
CA THR A 5 17.36 3.44 22.75
C THR A 5 18.81 3.38 22.32
N ASN A 6 19.09 3.15 21.04
CA ASN A 6 20.43 3.09 20.49
C ASN A 6 21.19 4.42 20.68
N LEU A 7 20.53 5.57 20.47
CA LEU A 7 21.17 6.87 20.73
C LEU A 7 21.67 7.00 22.19
N ILE A 8 20.92 6.47 23.16
CA ILE A 8 21.34 6.48 24.55
C ILE A 8 22.53 5.53 24.77
N VAL A 9 22.51 4.36 24.14
CA VAL A 9 23.59 3.38 24.20
C VAL A 9 24.88 3.95 23.60
N GLU A 10 24.78 4.55 22.41
CA GLU A 10 25.92 5.17 21.71
C GLU A 10 26.56 6.27 22.51
N GLU A 11 25.77 7.17 23.14
CA GLU A 11 26.28 8.21 23.98
C GLU A 11 26.95 7.64 25.24
N PHE A 12 26.38 6.60 25.86
CA PHE A 12 26.99 5.88 26.98
C PHE A 12 28.33 5.26 26.58
N TYR A 13 28.41 4.57 25.41
CA TYR A 13 29.65 3.98 24.92
C TYR A 13 30.73 5.04 24.70
N LYS A 14 30.34 6.15 24.08
CA LYS A 14 31.23 7.28 23.80
C LYS A 14 31.78 7.90 25.07
N GLU A 15 30.93 8.16 26.08
CA GLU A 15 31.36 8.78 27.35
C GLU A 15 32.30 7.89 28.17
N HIS A 16 32.07 6.56 28.14
CA HIS A 16 32.87 5.60 28.89
C HIS A 16 33.95 4.88 28.08
N GLY A 17 34.19 5.30 26.83
CA GLY A 17 35.25 4.74 25.98
C GLY A 17 35.06 3.28 25.65
N ILE A 18 33.82 2.81 25.56
CA ILE A 18 33.47 1.41 25.28
C ILE A 18 33.50 1.18 23.77
N ASN A 19 34.31 0.20 23.30
CA ASN A 19 34.26 -0.22 21.91
C ASN A 19 33.19 -1.30 21.74
N GLU A 20 32.15 -0.96 20.97
CA GLU A 20 31.03 -1.87 20.69
C GLU A 20 31.45 -3.20 20.03
N GLU A 21 32.45 -3.18 19.14
CA GLU A 21 32.93 -4.35 18.46
C GLU A 21 33.55 -5.39 19.40
N SER A 22 34.08 -4.95 20.53
CA SER A 22 34.69 -5.80 21.58
C SER A 22 33.67 -6.46 22.49
N LEU A 23 32.41 -6.01 22.50
CA LEU A 23 31.39 -6.50 23.40
C LEU A 23 30.76 -7.81 22.93
N SER A 24 30.55 -8.73 23.84
CA SER A 24 29.75 -9.91 23.64
C SER A 24 28.26 -9.57 23.42
N ALA A 25 27.51 -10.47 22.79
CA ALA A 25 26.05 -10.32 22.59
C ALA A 25 25.31 -10.11 23.94
N LYS A 26 25.77 -10.73 25.02
CA LYS A 26 25.20 -10.58 26.34
C LYS A 26 25.43 -9.18 26.94
N GLU A 27 26.61 -8.61 26.77
CA GLU A 27 26.92 -7.25 27.20
C GLU A 27 26.14 -6.21 26.41
N LYS A 28 26.05 -6.34 25.07
CA LYS A 28 25.21 -5.49 24.22
C LYS A 28 23.76 -5.52 24.67
N ALA A 29 23.21 -6.69 24.94
CA ALA A 29 21.83 -6.84 25.45
C ALA A 29 21.66 -6.19 26.84
N TYR A 30 22.67 -6.29 27.72
CA TYR A 30 22.64 -5.65 29.02
C TYR A 30 22.60 -4.12 28.93
N TYR A 31 23.50 -3.51 28.15
CA TYR A 31 23.51 -2.04 27.97
C TYR A 31 22.26 -1.53 27.33
N ARG A 32 21.75 -2.25 26.30
CA ARG A 32 20.48 -1.93 25.67
C ARG A 32 19.30 -1.96 26.64
N ASN A 33 19.24 -2.94 27.53
CA ASN A 33 18.20 -3.00 28.58
C ASN A 33 18.31 -1.82 29.57
N GLN A 34 19.51 -1.39 29.94
CA GLN A 34 19.68 -0.22 30.82
C GLN A 34 19.25 1.06 30.09
N ALA A 35 19.60 1.22 28.82
CA ALA A 35 19.17 2.35 27.99
C ALA A 35 17.66 2.39 27.79
N GLU A 36 17.00 1.23 27.57
CA GLU A 36 15.56 1.15 27.49
C GLU A 36 14.87 1.61 28.78
N LYS A 37 15.35 1.16 29.94
CA LYS A 37 14.86 1.64 31.25
C LYS A 37 15.05 3.14 31.41
N CYS A 38 16.21 3.66 31.00
CA CYS A 38 16.51 5.08 30.98
C CYS A 38 15.53 5.86 30.11
N LYS A 39 15.30 5.41 28.88
CA LYS A 39 14.35 6.01 27.91
C LYS A 39 12.94 6.07 28.47
N CYS A 40 12.48 5.01 29.13
CA CYS A 40 11.13 4.93 29.73
C CYS A 40 10.93 5.83 30.94
N ASN A 41 12.00 6.26 31.59
CA ASN A 41 11.91 7.22 32.72
C ASN A 41 11.80 8.65 32.20
N THR A 42 10.57 9.14 32.06
CA THR A 42 10.29 10.48 31.53
C THR A 42 10.08 11.56 32.57
N ALA A 43 10.28 11.24 33.87
CA ALA A 43 9.99 12.18 34.98
C ALA A 43 11.05 13.25 35.15
N ASP A 44 12.31 12.97 34.85
CA ASP A 44 13.46 13.85 35.12
C ASP A 44 13.73 14.86 33.97
N SER A 45 14.51 15.90 34.26
CA SER A 45 14.99 16.88 33.29
C SER A 45 16.07 16.34 32.34
N PHE A 46 16.56 15.15 32.60
CA PHE A 46 17.59 14.44 31.86
C PHE A 46 17.27 12.95 31.78
N TYR A 47 17.84 12.28 30.79
CA TYR A 47 17.86 10.83 30.71
C TYR A 47 19.07 10.30 31.48
N ARG A 48 18.85 9.46 32.48
CA ARG A 48 19.88 8.88 33.35
C ARG A 48 20.04 7.40 33.03
N MET A 49 21.14 7.04 32.40
CA MET A 49 21.51 5.64 32.17
C MET A 49 22.53 5.22 33.22
N GLN A 50 22.22 4.18 33.97
CA GLN A 50 23.15 3.57 34.95
C GLN A 50 23.47 2.15 34.50
N ALA A 51 24.76 1.82 34.46
CA ALA A 51 25.22 0.48 34.09
C ALA A 51 26.54 0.13 34.84
N SER A 52 26.93 -1.16 34.80
CA SER A 52 28.21 -1.62 35.29
C SER A 52 29.18 -1.77 34.13
N VAL A 53 30.34 -1.15 34.24
CA VAL A 53 31.46 -1.26 33.30
C VAL A 53 32.65 -1.83 34.05
N SER A 54 33.17 -2.98 33.68
CA SER A 54 34.29 -3.67 34.36
C SER A 54 34.09 -3.87 35.86
N GLY A 55 32.83 -4.03 36.31
CA GLY A 55 32.48 -4.22 37.74
C GLY A 55 32.18 -2.92 38.50
N GLU A 56 32.48 -1.77 37.96
CA GLU A 56 32.18 -0.46 38.55
C GLU A 56 30.83 0.08 38.04
N LYS A 57 30.06 0.70 38.95
CA LYS A 57 28.81 1.36 38.57
C LYS A 57 29.09 2.75 38.03
N VAL A 58 28.71 3.02 36.83
CA VAL A 58 28.85 4.31 36.15
C VAL A 58 27.52 4.84 35.68
N GLU A 59 27.41 6.13 35.44
CA GLU A 59 26.19 6.75 34.92
C GLU A 59 26.49 7.76 33.82
N THR A 60 25.56 7.86 32.87
CA THR A 60 25.53 8.89 31.84
C THR A 60 24.27 9.73 32.03
N LEU A 61 24.41 11.05 31.97
CA LEU A 61 23.32 12.01 32.08
C LEU A 61 23.17 12.78 30.79
N ILE A 62 22.09 12.54 30.08
CA ILE A 62 21.78 13.21 28.81
C ILE A 62 20.68 14.25 29.07
N PRO A 63 20.97 15.55 29.02
CA PRO A 63 19.96 16.60 29.14
C PRO A 63 18.92 16.47 28.04
N ARG A 64 17.63 16.73 28.32
CA ARG A 64 16.55 16.61 27.35
C ARG A 64 16.80 17.39 26.05
N GLY A 65 17.36 18.61 26.17
CA GLY A 65 17.69 19.40 24.97
C GLY A 65 18.81 18.80 24.12
N ALA A 66 19.78 18.09 24.73
CA ALA A 66 20.79 17.34 24.00
C ALA A 66 20.18 16.14 23.29
N PHE A 67 19.35 15.37 24.00
CA PHE A 67 18.64 14.22 23.40
C PHE A 67 17.71 14.63 22.26
N GLU A 68 17.00 15.79 22.37
CA GLU A 68 16.18 16.35 21.31
C GLU A 68 17.00 16.61 20.03
N LYS A 69 18.23 17.13 20.19
CA LYS A 69 19.15 17.35 19.06
C LYS A 69 19.66 16.05 18.45
N MET A 70 20.07 15.10 19.28
CA MET A 70 20.51 13.77 18.85
C MET A 70 19.39 13.04 18.06
N SER A 71 18.15 13.22 18.49
CA SER A 71 16.97 12.57 17.91
C SER A 71 16.43 13.24 16.65
N SER A 72 16.99 14.36 16.19
CA SER A 72 16.43 15.16 15.09
C SER A 72 16.22 14.37 13.81
N GLN A 73 17.20 13.55 13.42
CA GLN A 73 17.08 12.69 12.22
C GLN A 73 15.98 11.63 12.37
N LEU A 74 15.79 11.08 13.56
CA LEU A 74 14.71 10.11 13.82
C LEU A 74 13.33 10.76 13.71
N LEU A 75 13.21 12.01 14.20
CA LEU A 75 11.97 12.78 14.08
C LEU A 75 11.65 13.13 12.61
N ASP A 76 12.67 13.46 11.81
CA ASP A 76 12.48 13.69 10.37
C ASP A 76 12.04 12.41 9.62
N ARG A 77 12.54 11.24 10.04
CA ARG A 77 12.06 9.94 9.52
C ARG A 77 10.57 9.70 9.84
N ILE A 78 10.07 10.15 11.01
CA ILE A 78 8.63 10.08 11.35
C ILE A 78 7.81 11.02 10.45
N LYS A 79 8.34 12.19 10.12
CA LYS A 79 7.66 13.19 9.31
C LYS A 79 7.37 12.73 7.87
N THR A 80 8.27 11.94 7.29
CA THR A 80 8.17 11.50 5.90
C THR A 80 6.90 10.67 5.62
N PRO A 81 6.59 9.58 6.36
CA PRO A 81 5.36 8.82 6.13
C PRO A 81 4.09 9.63 6.45
N VAL A 82 4.13 10.52 7.44
CA VAL A 82 2.98 11.41 7.74
C VAL A 82 2.69 12.33 6.56
N ARG A 83 3.71 13.00 6.01
CA ARG A 83 3.55 13.86 4.82
C ARG A 83 3.02 13.10 3.63
N ARG A 84 3.53 11.89 3.40
CA ARG A 84 3.09 11.03 2.30
C ARG A 84 1.62 10.67 2.46
N SER A 85 1.20 10.22 3.64
CA SER A 85 -0.19 9.86 3.93
C SER A 85 -1.15 11.04 3.72
N LEU A 86 -0.80 12.24 4.21
CA LEU A 86 -1.60 13.44 3.99
C LEU A 86 -1.68 13.83 2.51
N SER A 87 -0.56 13.73 1.78
CA SER A 87 -0.51 13.99 0.34
C SER A 87 -1.37 13.02 -0.46
N ASP A 88 -1.30 11.74 -0.13
CA ASP A 88 -2.08 10.68 -0.79
C ASP A 88 -3.59 10.86 -0.56
N ALA A 89 -3.97 11.31 0.65
CA ALA A 89 -5.35 11.61 1.00
C ALA A 89 -5.86 12.96 0.46
N GLY A 90 -4.97 13.82 -0.04
CA GLY A 90 -5.31 15.18 -0.45
C GLY A 90 -5.71 16.09 0.72
N VAL A 91 -5.33 15.76 1.97
CA VAL A 91 -5.75 16.42 3.21
C VAL A 91 -4.60 17.23 3.79
N LYS A 92 -4.89 18.44 4.30
CA LYS A 92 -3.91 19.28 4.98
C LYS A 92 -3.86 18.95 6.49
N PRO A 93 -2.71 19.15 7.18
CA PRO A 93 -2.61 18.88 8.62
C PRO A 93 -3.68 19.58 9.47
N GLY A 94 -4.13 20.79 9.08
CA GLY A 94 -5.17 21.54 9.79
C GLY A 94 -6.59 20.99 9.63
N GLU A 95 -6.83 20.14 8.64
CA GLU A 95 -8.12 19.50 8.35
C GLU A 95 -8.31 18.18 9.11
N ILE A 96 -7.25 17.72 9.81
CA ILE A 96 -7.32 16.54 10.67
C ILE A 96 -8.06 16.90 11.96
N ASP A 97 -9.16 16.23 12.25
CA ASP A 97 -9.98 16.49 13.44
C ASP A 97 -9.29 15.99 14.71
N GLU A 98 -8.66 14.82 14.67
CA GLU A 98 -8.06 14.18 15.82
C GLU A 98 -6.75 13.46 15.47
N VAL A 99 -5.78 13.53 16.38
CA VAL A 99 -4.49 12.84 16.25
C VAL A 99 -4.33 11.88 17.42
N VAL A 100 -4.48 10.59 17.16
CA VAL A 100 -4.36 9.52 18.15
C VAL A 100 -2.96 8.94 18.13
N LEU A 101 -2.31 8.83 19.31
CA LEU A 101 -0.99 8.26 19.44
C LEU A 101 -1.04 6.81 19.92
N VAL A 102 -0.39 5.90 19.17
CA VAL A 102 -0.35 4.46 19.45
C VAL A 102 1.09 3.96 19.53
N GLY A 103 1.34 3.00 20.45
CA GLY A 103 2.64 2.39 20.68
C GLY A 103 3.48 3.10 21.73
N GLY A 104 4.31 2.34 22.48
CA GLY A 104 5.04 2.81 23.67
C GLY A 104 5.94 4.01 23.43
N THR A 105 6.54 4.15 22.24
CA THR A 105 7.39 5.30 21.86
C THR A 105 6.64 6.62 21.92
N THR A 106 5.32 6.62 21.67
CA THR A 106 4.50 7.84 21.74
C THR A 106 4.29 8.37 23.16
N LYS A 107 4.67 7.60 24.19
CA LYS A 107 4.74 8.08 25.58
C LYS A 107 5.87 9.09 25.83
N MET A 108 6.88 9.12 24.95
CA MET A 108 7.99 10.06 25.05
C MET A 108 7.49 11.50 24.84
N PRO A 109 7.77 12.43 25.77
CA PRO A 109 7.35 13.84 25.63
C PRO A 109 7.87 14.49 24.36
N LEU A 110 9.07 14.10 23.92
CA LEU A 110 9.69 14.55 22.68
C LEU A 110 8.82 14.23 21.46
N VAL A 111 8.34 12.99 21.36
CA VAL A 111 7.50 12.52 20.24
C VAL A 111 6.15 13.23 20.27
N ARG A 112 5.51 13.34 21.43
CA ARG A 112 4.23 14.07 21.59
C ARG A 112 4.35 15.53 21.18
N LYS A 113 5.40 16.22 21.64
CA LYS A 113 5.70 17.61 21.28
C LYS A 113 5.93 17.76 19.78
N PHE A 114 6.67 16.82 19.17
CA PHE A 114 6.94 16.83 17.74
C PHE A 114 5.66 16.67 16.92
N VAL A 115 4.82 15.67 17.24
CA VAL A 115 3.56 15.43 16.56
C VAL A 115 2.59 16.60 16.75
N GLY A 116 2.50 17.12 17.98
CA GLY A 116 1.68 18.30 18.26
C GLY A 116 2.06 19.53 17.42
N LYS A 117 3.38 19.75 17.21
CA LYS A 117 3.87 20.80 16.31
C LYS A 117 3.55 20.54 14.84
N LEU A 118 3.61 19.26 14.41
CA LEU A 118 3.38 18.87 13.01
C LEU A 118 1.92 19.11 12.60
N PHE A 119 0.97 18.85 13.48
CA PHE A 119 -0.47 19.01 13.24
C PHE A 119 -1.06 20.30 13.79
N GLY A 120 -0.31 21.11 14.55
CA GLY A 120 -0.79 22.32 15.17
C GLY A 120 -1.81 22.10 16.29
N ARG A 121 -1.91 20.87 16.84
CA ARG A 121 -2.84 20.49 17.90
C ARG A 121 -2.26 19.49 18.88
N VAL A 122 -2.83 19.41 20.07
CA VAL A 122 -2.41 18.43 21.08
C VAL A 122 -2.96 17.06 20.69
N PRO A 123 -2.07 16.03 20.57
CA PRO A 123 -2.52 14.69 20.29
C PRO A 123 -3.38 14.12 21.42
N ASP A 124 -4.40 13.31 21.04
CA ASP A 124 -5.20 12.58 22.03
C ASP A 124 -4.37 11.49 22.73
N THR A 125 -4.54 11.44 24.04
CA THR A 125 -3.90 10.46 24.92
C THR A 125 -4.91 9.73 25.81
N SER A 126 -6.18 9.77 25.48
CA SER A 126 -7.25 9.10 26.22
C SER A 126 -7.13 7.57 26.17
N ILE A 127 -6.60 7.04 25.07
CA ILE A 127 -6.35 5.61 24.89
C ILE A 127 -4.93 5.28 25.36
N ASN A 128 -4.79 4.20 26.14
CA ASN A 128 -3.47 3.70 26.50
C ASN A 128 -2.74 3.21 25.23
N PRO A 129 -1.61 3.85 24.84
CA PRO A 129 -0.91 3.50 23.60
C PRO A 129 -0.37 2.07 23.57
N ASP A 130 -0.15 1.42 24.71
CA ASP A 130 0.33 0.02 24.78
C ASP A 130 -0.81 -0.99 24.57
N GLU A 131 -2.05 -0.61 24.84
CA GLU A 131 -3.23 -1.48 24.78
C GLU A 131 -4.06 -1.26 23.50
N ALA A 132 -3.88 -0.15 22.81
CA ALA A 132 -4.71 0.25 21.67
C ALA A 132 -4.81 -0.84 20.60
N VAL A 133 -3.69 -1.51 20.26
CA VAL A 133 -3.65 -2.59 19.27
C VAL A 133 -4.44 -3.81 19.75
N ALA A 134 -4.30 -4.20 21.02
CA ALA A 134 -5.02 -5.35 21.59
C ALA A 134 -6.55 -5.08 21.64
N LEU A 135 -6.96 -3.86 22.00
CA LEU A 135 -8.36 -3.43 21.98
C LEU A 135 -8.92 -3.43 20.56
N GLY A 136 -8.17 -2.93 19.58
CA GLY A 136 -8.55 -2.96 18.18
C GLY A 136 -8.71 -4.39 17.65
N ALA A 137 -7.79 -5.30 17.99
CA ALA A 137 -7.88 -6.71 17.63
C ALA A 137 -9.11 -7.39 18.24
N ALA A 138 -9.45 -7.06 19.49
CA ALA A 138 -10.65 -7.58 20.16
C ALA A 138 -11.93 -7.08 19.47
N ILE A 139 -11.98 -5.82 19.05
CA ILE A 139 -13.09 -5.26 18.26
C ILE A 139 -13.23 -6.01 16.93
N GLN A 140 -12.12 -6.22 16.21
CA GLN A 140 -12.12 -6.96 14.95
C GLN A 140 -12.63 -8.39 15.11
N ALA A 141 -12.22 -9.09 16.17
CA ALA A 141 -12.71 -10.43 16.50
C ALA A 141 -14.22 -10.43 16.75
N ALA A 142 -14.72 -9.44 17.51
CA ALA A 142 -16.15 -9.27 17.79
C ALA A 142 -16.98 -8.97 16.52
N MET A 143 -16.42 -8.17 15.58
CA MET A 143 -17.03 -7.91 14.27
C MET A 143 -17.14 -9.19 13.44
N LYS A 144 -16.08 -10.02 13.40
CA LYS A 144 -16.08 -11.31 12.70
C LYS A 144 -17.13 -12.27 13.26
N GLU A 145 -17.38 -12.23 14.57
CA GLU A 145 -18.44 -13.00 15.24
C GLU A 145 -19.84 -12.37 15.06
N ARG A 146 -19.96 -11.25 14.34
CA ARG A 146 -21.21 -10.51 14.09
C ARG A 146 -21.95 -10.14 15.36
N LYS A 147 -21.23 -9.74 16.42
CA LYS A 147 -21.84 -9.24 17.66
C LYS A 147 -22.54 -7.91 17.41
N GLU A 148 -23.75 -7.73 17.98
CA GLU A 148 -24.62 -6.56 17.72
C GLU A 148 -23.95 -5.22 18.02
N ALA A 149 -23.13 -5.15 19.07
CA ALA A 149 -22.45 -3.95 19.51
C ALA A 149 -21.46 -3.34 18.51
N VAL A 150 -21.06 -4.10 17.47
CA VAL A 150 -20.03 -3.66 16.49
C VAL A 150 -20.46 -3.85 15.02
N LYS A 151 -21.74 -4.11 14.76
CA LYS A 151 -22.25 -4.39 13.40
C LYS A 151 -22.16 -3.21 12.44
N GLU A 152 -22.12 -1.99 12.95
CA GLU A 152 -22.10 -0.76 12.14
C GLU A 152 -20.68 -0.30 11.75
N VAL A 153 -19.63 -0.99 12.24
CA VAL A 153 -18.24 -0.62 11.96
C VAL A 153 -17.74 -1.40 10.74
N ILE A 154 -17.41 -0.70 9.67
CA ILE A 154 -16.79 -1.28 8.48
C ILE A 154 -15.31 -0.88 8.46
N LEU A 155 -14.42 -1.88 8.42
CA LEU A 155 -13.00 -1.67 8.18
C LEU A 155 -12.70 -1.98 6.71
N THR A 156 -12.22 -0.97 6.00
CA THR A 156 -11.75 -1.11 4.62
C THR A 156 -10.23 -1.04 4.62
N ASP A 157 -9.60 -2.08 4.09
CA ASP A 157 -8.15 -2.16 3.99
C ASP A 157 -7.66 -1.79 2.59
N VAL A 158 -6.40 -1.39 2.47
CA VAL A 158 -5.80 -0.94 1.22
C VAL A 158 -4.45 -1.62 0.96
N CYS A 159 -4.07 -1.71 -0.31
CA CYS A 159 -2.74 -2.15 -0.70
C CYS A 159 -1.70 -1.12 -0.22
N PRO A 160 -0.74 -1.48 0.64
CA PRO A 160 0.18 -0.52 1.25
C PRO A 160 1.30 -0.08 0.31
N PHE A 161 1.52 -0.79 -0.80
CA PHE A 161 2.58 -0.55 -1.77
C PHE A 161 2.06 -0.67 -3.19
N THR A 162 2.67 0.04 -4.13
CA THR A 162 2.41 -0.19 -5.55
C THR A 162 3.03 -1.51 -5.99
N LEU A 163 2.25 -2.33 -6.65
CA LEU A 163 2.64 -3.61 -7.25
C LEU A 163 2.60 -3.46 -8.77
N GLY A 164 3.62 -3.96 -9.44
CA GLY A 164 3.71 -3.84 -10.89
C GLY A 164 4.83 -4.67 -11.49
N THR A 165 5.16 -4.38 -12.73
CA THR A 165 6.17 -5.13 -13.49
C THR A 165 7.16 -4.20 -14.18
N GLU A 166 8.30 -4.76 -14.59
CA GLU A 166 9.24 -4.08 -15.48
C GLU A 166 8.71 -4.11 -16.91
N VAL A 167 8.84 -2.98 -17.59
CA VAL A 167 8.51 -2.87 -19.01
C VAL A 167 9.60 -2.16 -19.78
N SER A 168 9.65 -2.42 -21.07
CA SER A 168 10.42 -1.68 -22.04
C SER A 168 9.51 -0.69 -22.76
N VAL A 169 9.97 0.54 -22.93
CA VAL A 169 9.24 1.59 -23.63
C VAL A 169 9.99 1.99 -24.90
N LYS A 170 9.27 2.35 -25.94
CA LYS A 170 9.85 2.85 -27.18
C LYS A 170 10.12 4.34 -27.03
N ALA A 171 11.38 4.75 -27.10
CA ALA A 171 11.80 6.15 -27.07
C ALA A 171 11.60 6.83 -28.43
N GLU A 172 11.73 8.15 -28.50
CA GLU A 172 11.51 8.97 -29.71
C GLU A 172 12.34 8.56 -30.93
N ASN A 173 13.48 7.89 -30.73
CA ASN A 173 14.40 7.45 -31.78
C ASN A 173 14.22 5.96 -32.16
N ASP A 174 13.06 5.36 -31.96
CA ASP A 174 12.81 3.93 -32.15
C ASP A 174 13.70 3.02 -31.26
N HIS A 175 14.45 3.60 -30.34
CA HIS A 175 15.24 2.85 -29.37
C HIS A 175 14.37 2.33 -28.25
N ILE A 176 14.58 1.06 -27.86
CA ILE A 176 13.85 0.42 -26.77
C ILE A 176 14.63 0.61 -25.48
N GLU A 177 14.02 1.28 -24.51
CA GLU A 177 14.57 1.49 -23.17
C GLU A 177 13.86 0.58 -22.18
N GLY A 178 14.61 -0.29 -21.52
CA GLY A 178 14.14 -1.15 -20.42
C GLY A 178 14.17 -0.43 -19.06
N ASN A 179 13.97 -1.21 -17.99
CA ASN A 179 14.04 -0.73 -16.60
C ASN A 179 12.97 0.32 -16.22
N HIS A 180 11.85 0.36 -16.93
CA HIS A 180 10.71 1.18 -16.54
C HIS A 180 9.75 0.35 -15.67
N PHE A 181 9.25 0.95 -14.59
CA PHE A 181 8.25 0.34 -13.73
C PHE A 181 6.85 0.69 -14.22
N CYS A 182 6.03 -0.33 -14.49
CA CYS A 182 4.62 -0.20 -14.84
C CYS A 182 3.77 -0.63 -13.65
N PRO A 183 3.06 0.30 -12.97
CA PRO A 183 2.11 -0.03 -11.91
C PRO A 183 0.94 -0.85 -12.44
N ILE A 184 0.51 -1.87 -11.69
CA ILE A 184 -0.70 -2.68 -11.98
C ILE A 184 -1.72 -2.51 -10.85
N ILE A 185 -1.31 -2.65 -9.58
CA ILE A 185 -2.12 -2.27 -8.42
C ILE A 185 -1.38 -1.14 -7.72
N GLU A 186 -1.94 0.04 -7.75
CA GLU A 186 -1.36 1.20 -7.06
C GLU A 186 -1.55 1.10 -5.54
N ARG A 187 -0.64 1.67 -4.77
CA ARG A 187 -0.84 1.84 -3.32
C ARG A 187 -2.15 2.58 -3.04
N ASN A 188 -2.72 2.33 -1.89
CA ASN A 188 -4.04 2.84 -1.48
C ASN A 188 -5.23 2.30 -2.28
N THR A 189 -5.02 1.36 -3.20
CA THR A 189 -6.13 0.62 -3.82
C THR A 189 -6.82 -0.23 -2.74
N VAL A 190 -8.14 -0.10 -2.63
CA VAL A 190 -8.95 -0.92 -1.72
C VAL A 190 -8.78 -2.39 -2.04
N ILE A 191 -8.57 -3.23 -1.03
CA ILE A 191 -8.37 -4.66 -1.18
C ILE A 191 -9.52 -5.48 -0.54
N PRO A 192 -9.81 -6.68 -1.06
CA PRO A 192 -9.13 -7.39 -2.14
C PRO A 192 -9.34 -6.74 -3.52
N ALA A 193 -8.31 -6.75 -4.35
CA ALA A 193 -8.34 -6.14 -5.68
C ALA A 193 -7.71 -7.04 -6.73
N SER A 194 -8.25 -6.97 -7.95
CA SER A 194 -7.65 -7.59 -9.13
C SER A 194 -7.55 -6.54 -10.24
N ARG A 195 -6.41 -6.51 -10.95
CA ARG A 195 -6.13 -5.59 -12.05
C ARG A 195 -5.40 -6.31 -13.15
N THR A 196 -5.81 -6.06 -14.37
CA THR A 196 -5.18 -6.62 -15.57
C THR A 196 -4.59 -5.50 -16.42
N GLN A 197 -3.36 -5.69 -16.88
CA GLN A 197 -2.71 -4.84 -17.87
C GLN A 197 -2.30 -5.68 -19.08
N HIS A 198 -2.36 -5.05 -20.26
CA HIS A 198 -2.06 -5.67 -21.54
C HIS A 198 -0.68 -5.24 -22.01
N PHE A 199 0.15 -6.23 -22.34
CA PHE A 199 1.50 -6.02 -22.84
C PHE A 199 1.68 -6.75 -24.19
N PHE A 200 2.67 -6.30 -24.95
CA PHE A 200 2.97 -6.86 -26.26
C PHE A 200 4.46 -7.20 -26.38
N THR A 201 4.78 -8.16 -27.26
CA THR A 201 6.17 -8.43 -27.61
C THR A 201 6.83 -7.20 -28.22
N VAL A 202 8.12 -7.02 -27.92
CA VAL A 202 8.87 -5.79 -28.25
C VAL A 202 9.78 -6.00 -29.45
N TYR A 203 10.22 -7.26 -29.69
CA TYR A 203 11.13 -7.63 -30.75
C TYR A 203 10.49 -8.61 -31.70
N ASP A 204 10.92 -8.58 -33.00
CA ASP A 204 10.59 -9.61 -33.97
C ASP A 204 11.19 -10.95 -33.51
N HIS A 205 10.43 -12.02 -33.69
CA HIS A 205 10.84 -13.37 -33.31
C HIS A 205 11.13 -13.55 -31.82
N GLN A 206 10.53 -12.72 -30.95
CA GLN A 206 10.64 -12.87 -29.51
C GLN A 206 9.83 -14.08 -29.04
N THR A 207 10.53 -15.13 -28.62
CA THR A 207 9.90 -16.39 -28.18
C THR A 207 9.89 -16.56 -26.65
N GLN A 208 10.55 -15.67 -25.91
CA GLN A 208 10.58 -15.69 -24.45
C GLN A 208 10.27 -14.32 -23.87
N VAL A 209 9.47 -14.31 -22.82
CA VAL A 209 9.13 -13.11 -22.03
C VAL A 209 9.38 -13.40 -20.56
N GLU A 210 10.12 -12.53 -19.90
CA GLU A 210 10.32 -12.53 -18.46
C GLU A 210 9.51 -11.40 -17.83
N ILE A 211 8.64 -11.75 -16.88
CA ILE A 211 7.81 -10.81 -16.13
C ILE A 211 8.41 -10.69 -14.75
N HIS A 212 9.02 -9.54 -14.45
CA HIS A 212 9.57 -9.20 -13.14
C HIS A 212 8.47 -8.65 -12.25
N ILE A 213 8.13 -9.36 -11.18
CA ILE A 213 7.11 -8.95 -10.21
C ILE A 213 7.77 -8.04 -9.19
N LEU A 214 7.35 -6.79 -9.13
CA LEU A 214 8.01 -5.74 -8.38
C LEU A 214 7.05 -5.04 -7.41
N GLN A 215 7.61 -4.56 -6.29
CA GLN A 215 6.93 -3.77 -5.29
C GLN A 215 7.70 -2.48 -5.02
N GLY A 216 7.06 -1.33 -5.13
CA GLY A 216 7.68 -0.04 -4.80
C GLY A 216 7.09 1.13 -5.58
N GLU A 217 7.69 2.30 -5.37
CA GLU A 217 7.20 3.57 -5.90
C GLU A 217 8.20 4.26 -6.85
N SER A 218 9.30 3.60 -7.17
CA SER A 218 10.29 4.16 -8.09
C SER A 218 9.84 3.93 -9.53
N ARG A 219 10.02 4.94 -10.39
CA ARG A 219 9.79 4.82 -11.83
C ARG A 219 10.76 3.84 -12.51
N PHE A 220 11.92 3.56 -11.88
CA PHE A 220 12.90 2.60 -12.35
C PHE A 220 12.67 1.24 -11.70
N ALA A 221 12.53 0.19 -12.50
CA ALA A 221 12.27 -1.16 -12.04
C ALA A 221 13.36 -1.66 -11.06
N SER A 222 14.63 -1.38 -11.37
CA SER A 222 15.79 -1.76 -10.55
C SER A 222 15.81 -1.19 -9.13
N ASN A 223 15.08 -0.11 -8.88
CA ASN A 223 15.00 0.54 -7.57
C ASN A 223 13.83 0.02 -6.72
N ASN A 224 13.02 -0.89 -7.25
CA ASN A 224 11.91 -1.49 -6.56
C ASN A 224 12.29 -2.88 -6.03
N VAL A 225 11.55 -3.37 -5.05
CA VAL A 225 11.79 -4.68 -4.44
C VAL A 225 11.29 -5.78 -5.37
N SER A 226 12.16 -6.72 -5.74
CA SER A 226 11.78 -7.89 -6.52
C SER A 226 11.07 -8.93 -5.64
N LEU A 227 9.85 -9.30 -6.02
CA LEU A 227 9.07 -10.36 -5.40
C LEU A 227 9.19 -11.69 -6.14
N GLY A 228 9.69 -11.66 -7.37
CA GLY A 228 9.91 -12.86 -8.18
C GLY A 228 9.84 -12.61 -9.68
N THR A 229 9.97 -13.68 -10.47
CA THR A 229 9.93 -13.62 -11.94
C THR A 229 9.08 -14.75 -12.48
N LEU A 230 8.25 -14.47 -13.49
CA LEU A 230 7.56 -15.45 -14.33
C LEU A 230 8.27 -15.50 -15.68
N LYS A 231 8.38 -16.70 -16.26
CA LYS A 231 8.93 -16.91 -17.60
C LYS A 231 7.88 -17.56 -18.47
N LEU A 232 7.60 -16.95 -19.62
CA LEU A 232 6.66 -17.45 -20.60
C LEU A 232 7.38 -17.73 -21.91
N THR A 233 6.90 -18.75 -22.61
CA THR A 233 7.26 -18.99 -24.03
C THR A 233 6.09 -18.51 -24.87
N VAL A 234 6.31 -17.53 -25.74
CA VAL A 234 5.30 -16.98 -26.63
C VAL A 234 5.54 -17.47 -28.07
N PRO A 235 4.51 -17.52 -28.91
CA PRO A 235 4.66 -17.85 -30.33
C PRO A 235 5.65 -16.93 -31.03
N ASP A 236 6.36 -17.47 -31.99
CA ASP A 236 7.26 -16.71 -32.87
C ASP A 236 6.44 -15.84 -33.82
N ASN A 237 6.53 -14.50 -33.65
CA ASN A 237 5.78 -13.53 -34.45
C ASN A 237 6.55 -12.21 -34.54
N GLU A 238 6.03 -11.27 -35.37
CA GLU A 238 6.54 -9.90 -35.47
C GLU A 238 6.34 -9.14 -34.15
N ALA A 239 7.13 -8.13 -33.90
CA ALA A 239 7.01 -7.23 -32.76
C ALA A 239 5.59 -6.63 -32.66
N GLY A 240 5.01 -6.63 -31.45
CA GLY A 240 3.68 -6.10 -31.18
C GLY A 240 2.50 -7.01 -31.57
N LYS A 241 2.74 -8.21 -32.07
CA LYS A 241 1.66 -9.13 -32.49
C LYS A 241 1.19 -10.06 -31.38
N GLU A 242 2.08 -10.46 -30.49
CA GLU A 242 1.70 -11.31 -29.35
C GLU A 242 1.34 -10.45 -28.15
N GLN A 243 0.07 -10.59 -27.72
CA GLN A 243 -0.46 -9.93 -26.53
C GLN A 243 -0.37 -10.85 -25.33
N ILE A 244 0.07 -10.28 -24.20
CA ILE A 244 0.18 -10.94 -22.90
C ILE A 244 -0.64 -10.14 -21.90
N ASP A 245 -1.65 -10.76 -21.34
CA ASP A 245 -2.47 -10.17 -20.29
C ASP A 245 -1.88 -10.56 -18.92
N ILE A 246 -1.46 -9.56 -18.15
CA ILE A 246 -0.89 -9.77 -16.81
C ILE A 246 -1.91 -9.29 -15.78
N THR A 247 -2.40 -10.24 -14.97
CA THR A 247 -3.39 -9.99 -13.92
C THR A 247 -2.76 -10.14 -12.55
N TYR A 248 -2.85 -9.12 -11.72
CA TYR A 248 -2.48 -9.14 -10.31
C TYR A 248 -3.74 -9.19 -9.45
N THR A 249 -3.84 -10.16 -8.56
CA THR A 249 -4.91 -10.26 -7.56
C THR A 249 -4.30 -10.23 -6.16
N TYR A 250 -4.64 -9.21 -5.38
CA TYR A 250 -4.08 -8.99 -4.04
C TYR A 250 -5.16 -9.09 -2.96
N ASP A 251 -4.92 -9.94 -1.95
CA ASP A 251 -5.85 -10.26 -0.88
C ASP A 251 -5.52 -9.48 0.42
N ILE A 252 -6.51 -9.42 1.32
CA ILE A 252 -6.38 -8.83 2.67
C ILE A 252 -5.32 -9.53 3.56
N ASN A 253 -4.96 -10.77 3.24
CA ASN A 253 -3.90 -11.52 3.95
C ASN A 253 -2.50 -11.29 3.34
N ALA A 254 -2.31 -10.24 2.53
CA ALA A 254 -1.07 -9.96 1.80
C ALA A 254 -0.63 -11.11 0.86
N LEU A 255 -1.59 -11.85 0.32
CA LEU A 255 -1.37 -12.87 -0.69
C LEU A 255 -1.52 -12.23 -2.08
N LEU A 256 -0.48 -12.34 -2.90
CA LEU A 256 -0.46 -11.85 -4.28
C LEU A 256 -0.45 -13.04 -5.25
N GLU A 257 -1.47 -13.10 -6.11
CA GLU A 257 -1.46 -13.95 -7.29
C GLU A 257 -1.11 -13.12 -8.52
N VAL A 258 -0.15 -13.60 -9.29
CA VAL A 258 0.19 -13.03 -10.59
C VAL A 258 -0.09 -14.08 -11.65
N GLU A 259 -0.98 -13.75 -12.56
CA GLU A 259 -1.37 -14.58 -13.69
C GLU A 259 -0.93 -13.89 -14.98
N ALA A 260 -0.27 -14.62 -15.85
CA ALA A 260 0.11 -14.16 -17.18
C ALA A 260 -0.51 -15.08 -18.22
N LYS A 261 -1.34 -14.51 -19.10
CA LYS A 261 -2.06 -15.23 -20.17
C LYS A 261 -1.59 -14.74 -21.54
N ILE A 262 -1.20 -15.66 -22.38
CA ILE A 262 -0.93 -15.40 -23.80
C ILE A 262 -2.28 -15.42 -24.55
N VAL A 263 -2.67 -14.30 -25.10
CA VAL A 263 -4.02 -14.15 -25.70
C VAL A 263 -4.22 -15.05 -26.91
N SER A 264 -3.19 -15.19 -27.77
CA SER A 264 -3.24 -15.98 -29.00
C SER A 264 -3.40 -17.49 -28.77
N THR A 265 -2.74 -18.04 -27.73
CA THR A 265 -2.77 -19.46 -27.43
C THR A 265 -3.75 -19.84 -26.32
N GLY A 266 -4.11 -18.87 -25.47
CA GLY A 266 -4.87 -19.10 -24.24
C GLY A 266 -4.07 -19.72 -23.12
N GLU A 267 -2.76 -19.95 -23.31
CA GLU A 267 -1.88 -20.50 -22.26
C GLU A 267 -1.76 -19.51 -21.12
N THR A 268 -1.84 -20.03 -19.89
CA THR A 268 -1.81 -19.23 -18.66
C THR A 268 -0.79 -19.81 -17.68
N ILE A 269 0.06 -18.94 -17.13
CA ILE A 269 0.99 -19.28 -16.05
C ILE A 269 0.64 -18.44 -14.84
N THR A 270 0.60 -19.09 -13.68
CA THR A 270 0.24 -18.43 -12.41
C THR A 270 1.33 -18.59 -11.38
N ARG A 271 1.61 -17.54 -10.62
CA ARG A 271 2.50 -17.54 -9.47
C ARG A 271 1.83 -16.95 -8.25
N LEU A 272 1.88 -17.68 -7.12
CA LEU A 272 1.46 -17.20 -5.82
C LEU A 272 2.67 -16.71 -5.03
N ILE A 273 2.55 -15.52 -4.47
CA ILE A 273 3.56 -14.88 -3.63
C ILE A 273 2.91 -14.55 -2.30
N LYS A 274 3.54 -14.97 -1.21
CA LYS A 274 3.08 -14.70 0.15
C LYS A 274 4.15 -13.93 0.93
N ASN A 275 3.71 -13.12 1.89
CA ASN A 275 4.60 -12.55 2.88
C ASN A 275 5.17 -13.68 3.78
N GLN A 276 6.39 -13.53 4.28
CA GLN A 276 7.04 -14.51 5.17
C GLN A 276 6.24 -14.80 6.44
N GLU A 277 5.44 -13.84 6.89
CA GLU A 277 4.57 -13.98 8.09
C GLU A 277 3.27 -14.72 7.81
N ASN A 278 2.93 -14.98 6.54
CA ASN A 278 1.70 -15.67 6.19
C ASN A 278 1.84 -17.19 6.41
N SER A 279 1.04 -17.74 7.34
CA SER A 279 1.07 -19.15 7.71
C SER A 279 0.21 -20.06 6.83
N MET A 280 -0.48 -19.52 5.80
CA MET A 280 -1.35 -20.30 4.92
C MET A 280 -0.58 -21.37 4.15
N THR A 281 -1.17 -22.54 4.02
CA THR A 281 -0.70 -23.63 3.16
C THR A 281 -0.97 -23.30 1.69
N GLU A 282 -0.31 -24.00 0.75
CA GLU A 282 -0.57 -23.81 -0.68
C GLU A 282 -2.02 -24.11 -1.08
N GLU A 283 -2.65 -25.07 -0.43
CA GLU A 283 -4.05 -25.43 -0.69
C GLU A 283 -5.00 -24.35 -0.22
N GLU A 284 -4.78 -23.79 0.97
CA GLU A 284 -5.54 -22.65 1.49
C GLU A 284 -5.36 -21.40 0.63
N MET A 285 -4.14 -21.12 0.15
CA MET A 285 -3.87 -20.02 -0.76
C MET A 285 -4.62 -20.18 -2.08
N LYS A 286 -4.58 -21.38 -2.69
CA LYS A 286 -5.31 -21.67 -3.94
C LYS A 286 -6.82 -21.57 -3.74
N ALA A 287 -7.34 -22.09 -2.63
CA ALA A 287 -8.76 -21.98 -2.30
C ALA A 287 -9.18 -20.50 -2.17
N ARG A 288 -8.38 -19.69 -1.49
CA ARG A 288 -8.64 -18.27 -1.30
C ARG A 288 -8.63 -17.51 -2.64
N MET A 289 -7.67 -17.76 -3.51
CA MET A 289 -7.62 -17.13 -4.84
C MET A 289 -8.78 -17.56 -5.73
N LYS A 290 -9.25 -18.79 -5.59
CA LYS A 290 -10.46 -19.25 -6.27
C LYS A 290 -11.71 -18.50 -5.78
N GLU A 291 -11.83 -18.21 -4.49
CA GLU A 291 -12.91 -17.36 -3.94
C GLU A 291 -12.89 -15.95 -4.53
N LEU A 292 -11.70 -15.42 -4.79
CA LEU A 292 -11.51 -14.06 -5.34
C LEU A 292 -11.56 -14.00 -6.88
N SER A 293 -11.81 -15.14 -7.55
CA SER A 293 -11.82 -15.21 -9.03
C SER A 293 -12.82 -14.24 -9.69
N TYR A 294 -13.90 -13.87 -8.99
CA TYR A 294 -14.88 -12.89 -9.48
C TYR A 294 -14.27 -11.49 -9.69
N LEU A 295 -13.20 -11.15 -8.97
CA LEU A 295 -12.49 -9.86 -9.13
C LEU A 295 -11.69 -9.78 -10.43
N LYS A 296 -11.38 -10.93 -11.05
CA LYS A 296 -10.66 -11.00 -12.33
C LYS A 296 -11.55 -10.69 -13.53
N ILE A 297 -12.88 -10.65 -13.33
CA ILE A 297 -13.82 -10.29 -14.39
C ILE A 297 -13.70 -8.80 -14.66
N PRO A 298 -13.31 -8.38 -15.89
CA PRO A 298 -13.20 -6.97 -16.22
C PRO A 298 -14.48 -6.21 -15.88
N PRO A 299 -14.42 -4.99 -15.34
CA PRO A 299 -15.63 -4.24 -14.98
C PRO A 299 -16.66 -4.10 -16.12
N ARG A 300 -16.21 -4.00 -17.38
CA ARG A 300 -17.10 -3.96 -18.56
C ARG A 300 -17.92 -5.24 -18.74
N GLU A 301 -17.37 -6.40 -18.34
CA GLU A 301 -18.03 -7.72 -18.49
C GLU A 301 -18.89 -8.08 -17.27
N GLN A 302 -18.80 -7.33 -16.19
CA GLN A 302 -19.67 -7.52 -15.03
C GLN A 302 -21.11 -7.22 -15.41
N GLU A 303 -22.03 -8.12 -15.07
CA GLU A 303 -23.45 -8.10 -15.51
C GLU A 303 -24.11 -6.73 -15.33
N LYS A 304 -23.93 -6.10 -14.16
CA LYS A 304 -24.52 -4.78 -13.85
C LYS A 304 -24.05 -3.67 -14.79
N ASN A 305 -22.77 -3.64 -15.14
CA ASN A 305 -22.21 -2.61 -16.01
C ASN A 305 -22.53 -2.89 -17.48
N LYS A 306 -22.48 -4.18 -17.85
CA LYS A 306 -22.81 -4.63 -19.21
C LYS A 306 -24.26 -4.30 -19.60
N VAL A 307 -25.20 -4.48 -18.68
CA VAL A 307 -26.61 -4.13 -18.91
C VAL A 307 -26.78 -2.64 -19.19
N LEU A 308 -26.10 -1.78 -18.44
CA LEU A 308 -26.17 -0.32 -18.66
C LEU A 308 -25.50 0.10 -19.98
N LEU A 309 -24.34 -0.48 -20.32
CA LEU A 309 -23.71 -0.22 -21.60
C LEU A 309 -24.60 -0.62 -22.78
N LEU A 310 -25.21 -1.80 -22.72
CA LEU A 310 -26.16 -2.24 -23.75
C LEU A 310 -27.40 -1.33 -23.83
N ARG A 311 -27.89 -0.81 -22.69
CA ARG A 311 -28.96 0.18 -22.68
C ARG A 311 -28.53 1.47 -23.36
N GLY A 312 -27.29 1.94 -23.07
CA GLY A 312 -26.71 3.10 -23.74
C GLY A 312 -26.58 2.93 -25.25
N GLU A 313 -26.09 1.77 -25.72
CA GLU A 313 -26.02 1.47 -27.16
C GLU A 313 -27.40 1.49 -27.83
N ARG A 314 -28.41 0.88 -27.21
CA ARG A 314 -29.79 0.94 -27.74
C ARG A 314 -30.28 2.36 -27.87
N LEU A 315 -30.15 3.17 -26.82
CA LEU A 315 -30.56 4.57 -26.84
C LEU A 315 -29.79 5.38 -27.88
N TYR A 316 -28.54 5.06 -28.12
CA TYR A 316 -27.71 5.71 -29.13
C TYR A 316 -28.26 5.46 -30.55
N GLU A 317 -28.76 4.25 -30.84
CA GLU A 317 -29.41 3.94 -32.09
C GLU A 317 -30.76 4.68 -32.28
N GLU A 318 -31.47 4.91 -31.17
CA GLU A 318 -32.79 5.54 -31.14
C GLU A 318 -32.73 7.08 -31.10
N THR A 319 -31.61 7.68 -30.69
CA THR A 319 -31.44 9.15 -30.55
C THR A 319 -30.77 9.79 -31.77
N THR A 320 -30.94 11.11 -31.92
CA THR A 320 -30.30 11.94 -32.96
C THR A 320 -29.93 13.32 -32.41
N GLY A 321 -29.02 14.05 -33.08
CA GLY A 321 -28.64 15.42 -32.74
C GLY A 321 -28.02 15.55 -31.36
N GLU A 322 -28.41 16.58 -30.61
CA GLU A 322 -27.79 16.93 -29.30
C GLU A 322 -27.93 15.82 -28.24
N LEU A 323 -29.05 15.09 -28.22
CA LEU A 323 -29.24 13.96 -27.29
C LEU A 323 -28.25 12.84 -27.55
N ARG A 324 -27.96 12.54 -28.83
CA ARG A 324 -26.94 11.54 -29.20
C ARG A 324 -25.53 11.97 -28.77
N GLU A 325 -25.19 13.25 -28.96
CA GLU A 325 -23.88 13.76 -28.54
C GLU A 325 -23.70 13.71 -27.02
N GLN A 326 -24.76 14.03 -26.27
CA GLN A 326 -24.74 13.93 -24.80
C GLN A 326 -24.60 12.47 -24.36
N LEU A 327 -25.34 11.55 -24.96
CA LEU A 327 -25.28 10.13 -24.67
C LEU A 327 -23.87 9.56 -24.94
N GLU A 328 -23.27 9.94 -26.07
CA GLU A 328 -21.91 9.53 -26.40
C GLU A 328 -20.91 10.02 -25.34
N MET A 329 -21.03 11.26 -24.89
CA MET A 329 -20.15 11.86 -23.88
C MET A 329 -20.25 11.12 -22.52
N VAL A 330 -21.46 10.86 -22.02
CA VAL A 330 -21.64 10.18 -20.73
C VAL A 330 -21.23 8.70 -20.81
N THR A 331 -21.47 8.04 -21.96
CA THR A 331 -21.04 6.66 -22.20
C THR A 331 -19.52 6.56 -22.20
N GLN A 332 -18.82 7.43 -22.94
CA GLN A 332 -17.36 7.47 -22.96
C GLN A 332 -16.77 7.77 -21.58
N GLN A 333 -17.41 8.64 -20.80
CA GLN A 333 -16.98 8.91 -19.44
C GLN A 333 -17.11 7.68 -18.54
N PHE A 334 -18.22 6.98 -18.62
CA PHE A 334 -18.44 5.73 -17.86
C PHE A 334 -17.43 4.66 -18.25
N GLU A 335 -17.22 4.45 -19.56
CA GLU A 335 -16.22 3.49 -20.06
C GLU A 335 -14.81 3.77 -19.57
N ARG A 336 -14.36 5.05 -19.58
CA ARG A 336 -13.05 5.45 -19.03
C ARG A 336 -12.91 5.13 -17.53
N ILE A 337 -14.01 5.21 -16.77
CA ILE A 337 -14.01 4.87 -15.34
C ILE A 337 -13.95 3.35 -15.17
N LEU A 338 -14.66 2.58 -16.01
CA LEU A 338 -14.56 1.12 -16.01
C LEU A 338 -13.15 0.64 -16.32
N ASP A 339 -12.46 1.28 -17.27
CA ASP A 339 -11.07 0.94 -17.65
C ASP A 339 -10.06 1.19 -16.53
N ARG A 340 -10.35 2.14 -15.63
CA ARG A 340 -9.53 2.38 -14.43
C ARG A 340 -9.67 1.31 -13.35
N GLN A 341 -10.69 0.47 -13.46
CA GLN A 341 -10.95 -0.68 -12.59
C GLN A 341 -11.01 -0.35 -11.09
N ASP A 342 -11.38 0.88 -10.70
CA ASP A 342 -11.54 1.31 -9.31
C ASP A 342 -12.99 1.04 -8.84
N PRO A 343 -13.25 0.06 -7.94
CA PRO A 343 -14.60 -0.34 -7.56
C PRO A 343 -15.45 0.78 -6.97
N LEU A 344 -14.84 1.68 -6.18
CA LEU A 344 -15.57 2.77 -5.53
C LEU A 344 -16.04 3.79 -6.56
N LYS A 345 -15.16 4.19 -7.47
CA LYS A 345 -15.49 5.11 -8.56
C LYS A 345 -16.47 4.51 -9.56
N ILE A 346 -16.37 3.19 -9.82
CA ILE A 346 -17.30 2.49 -10.69
C ILE A 346 -18.72 2.48 -10.10
N GLU A 347 -18.85 2.31 -8.79
CA GLU A 347 -20.17 2.29 -8.16
C GLU A 347 -20.87 3.66 -8.19
N GLU A 348 -20.11 4.73 -7.98
CA GLU A 348 -20.60 6.11 -8.12
C GLU A 348 -20.95 6.39 -9.59
N ALA A 349 -20.03 6.17 -10.50
CA ALA A 349 -20.25 6.42 -11.93
C ALA A 349 -21.37 5.59 -12.55
N ARG A 350 -21.65 4.39 -12.01
CA ARG A 350 -22.79 3.58 -12.43
C ARG A 350 -24.11 4.26 -12.14
N LYS A 351 -24.26 4.87 -10.97
CA LYS A 351 -25.47 5.63 -10.58
C LYS A 351 -25.63 6.85 -11.47
N ASP A 352 -24.56 7.61 -11.63
CA ASP A 352 -24.58 8.81 -12.49
C ASP A 352 -24.93 8.47 -13.94
N TYR A 353 -24.41 7.36 -14.45
CA TYR A 353 -24.68 6.91 -15.80
C TYR A 353 -26.11 6.39 -15.96
N GLU A 354 -26.65 5.66 -14.97
CA GLU A 354 -28.03 5.19 -14.95
C GLU A 354 -29.01 6.38 -14.93
N GLU A 355 -28.78 7.39 -14.09
CA GLU A 355 -29.56 8.62 -14.04
C GLU A 355 -29.50 9.40 -15.36
N ALA A 356 -28.34 9.44 -16.01
CA ALA A 356 -28.20 10.10 -17.31
C ALA A 356 -28.98 9.36 -18.41
N LEU A 357 -28.96 8.03 -18.41
CA LEU A 357 -29.74 7.23 -19.35
C LEU A 357 -31.25 7.40 -19.13
N ASP A 358 -31.70 7.45 -17.86
CA ASP A 358 -33.11 7.69 -17.52
C ASP A 358 -33.57 9.06 -18.04
N TRP A 359 -32.77 10.09 -17.83
CA TRP A 359 -33.06 11.44 -18.30
C TRP A 359 -33.14 11.51 -19.84
N ILE A 360 -32.21 10.88 -20.57
CA ILE A 360 -32.21 10.85 -22.03
C ILE A 360 -33.44 10.12 -22.56
N GLU A 361 -33.82 9.00 -21.92
CA GLU A 361 -35.01 8.23 -22.31
C GLU A 361 -36.31 9.02 -22.08
N GLU A 362 -36.39 9.85 -21.04
CA GLU A 362 -37.51 10.78 -20.79
C GLU A 362 -37.59 11.88 -21.87
N GLU A 363 -36.47 12.52 -22.22
CA GLU A 363 -36.41 13.59 -23.20
C GLU A 363 -36.75 13.10 -24.66
N MET A 364 -36.58 11.83 -24.94
CA MET A 364 -36.98 11.25 -26.24
C MET A 364 -38.49 11.26 -26.47
N TRP A 365 -39.30 11.39 -25.42
CA TRP A 365 -40.75 11.34 -25.50
C TRP A 365 -41.41 12.72 -25.35
N VAL A 366 -40.62 13.77 -25.21
CA VAL A 366 -41.07 15.17 -25.18
C VAL A 366 -40.91 15.83 -26.53
#